data_09df0f0523d60022af088ea576f23981
#
_entry.id   09df0f0523d60022af088ea576f23981
#
_cell.length_a   1.000
_cell.length_b   1.000
_cell.length_c   1.000
_cell.angle_alpha   90.00
_cell.angle_beta   90.00
_cell.angle_gamma   90.00
#
_symmetry.space_group_name_H-M   'P 1'
#
loop_
_entity.id
_entity.type
_entity.pdbx_description
1 polymer ?
#
loop_
_entity_poly.entity_id
_entity_poly.type
_entity_poly.pdbx_seq_one_letter_code
_entity_poly.pdbx_strand_id
1 'polypeptide(L)'
;MSRIYWDTMLFIYWLEDHPQYGDRVQQIFERMKRRQDQLCTSTFAVGETLVGFHKRGAMETAARVRNFFQQDSVEVIPYTFETADLYADIRARIGVSSSDAIHLACAAQARTDLFLTNHNDLIGKVIPGIQFVAGLDSNII
;
A
#
# COMPACT_ATOMS: atom_id res chain seq x y z
N MET A 1 1.74 5.34 17.51
CA MET A 1 1.28 5.90 16.23
C MET A 1 2.34 5.71 15.18
N SER A 2 2.02 5.03 14.12
CA SER A 2 2.95 4.71 13.03
C SER A 2 2.34 5.06 11.69
N ARG A 3 3.19 5.25 10.68
CA ARG A 3 2.76 5.44 9.30
C ARG A 3 2.92 4.11 8.58
N ILE A 4 1.81 3.55 8.09
CA ILE A 4 1.76 2.20 7.56
C ILE A 4 1.29 2.24 6.11
N TYR A 5 2.16 1.86 5.19
CA TYR A 5 1.85 1.79 3.76
C TYR A 5 1.20 0.45 3.43
N TRP A 6 0.08 0.51 2.74
CA TRP A 6 -0.58 -0.67 2.20
C TRP A 6 -0.29 -0.84 0.72
N ASP A 7 0.21 -2.00 0.35
CA ASP A 7 0.30 -2.43 -1.04
C ASP A 7 -1.11 -2.56 -1.64
N THR A 8 -1.22 -2.45 -2.96
CA THR A 8 -2.49 -2.47 -3.69
C THR A 8 -3.38 -3.66 -3.31
N MET A 9 -2.79 -4.85 -3.17
CA MET A 9 -3.59 -6.05 -2.91
C MET A 9 -4.36 -6.00 -1.61
N LEU A 10 -3.87 -5.28 -0.59
CA LEU A 10 -4.62 -5.14 0.66
C LEU A 10 -5.96 -4.43 0.42
N PHE A 11 -5.95 -3.36 -0.37
CA PHE A 11 -7.20 -2.67 -0.73
C PHE A 11 -8.14 -3.57 -1.51
N ILE A 12 -7.62 -4.33 -2.46
CA ILE A 12 -8.43 -5.24 -3.28
C ILE A 12 -9.05 -6.34 -2.41
N TYR A 13 -8.29 -6.97 -1.52
CA TYR A 13 -8.81 -7.97 -0.59
C TYR A 13 -9.93 -7.39 0.28
N TRP A 14 -9.75 -6.18 0.76
CA TRP A 14 -10.70 -5.51 1.65
C TRP A 14 -11.97 -5.11 0.91
N LEU A 15 -11.83 -4.47 -0.26
CA LEU A 15 -12.96 -3.97 -1.05
C LEU A 15 -13.79 -5.10 -1.66
N GLU A 16 -13.17 -6.22 -2.00
CA GLU A 16 -13.85 -7.38 -2.60
C GLU A 16 -14.22 -8.43 -1.55
N ASP A 17 -13.99 -8.17 -0.27
CA ASP A 17 -14.23 -9.11 0.83
C ASP A 17 -13.65 -10.49 0.49
N HIS A 18 -12.36 -10.53 0.19
CA HIS A 18 -11.66 -11.73 -0.24
C HIS A 18 -11.86 -12.87 0.79
N PRO A 19 -12.24 -14.08 0.35
CA PRO A 19 -12.60 -15.16 1.29
C PRO A 19 -11.49 -15.58 2.23
N GLN A 20 -10.21 -15.40 1.82
CA GLN A 20 -9.07 -15.80 2.64
C GLN A 20 -8.45 -14.62 3.40
N TYR A 21 -8.40 -13.43 2.79
CA TYR A 21 -7.63 -12.31 3.32
C TYR A 21 -8.45 -11.10 3.72
N GLY A 22 -9.71 -11.02 3.28
CA GLY A 22 -10.56 -9.85 3.56
C GLY A 22 -10.73 -9.57 5.05
N ASP A 23 -11.03 -10.59 5.83
CA ASP A 23 -11.21 -10.45 7.28
C ASP A 23 -9.92 -10.03 7.97
N ARG A 24 -8.79 -10.56 7.53
CA ARG A 24 -7.48 -10.21 8.11
C ARG A 24 -7.15 -8.73 7.85
N VAL A 25 -7.42 -8.24 6.65
CA VAL A 25 -7.20 -6.83 6.32
C VAL A 25 -8.13 -5.94 7.17
N GLN A 26 -9.38 -6.34 7.34
CA GLN A 26 -10.32 -5.62 8.20
C GLN A 26 -9.81 -5.54 9.64
N GLN A 27 -9.30 -6.64 10.18
CA GLN A 27 -8.70 -6.66 11.53
C GLN A 27 -7.50 -5.72 11.63
N ILE A 28 -6.64 -5.71 10.62
CA ILE A 28 -5.49 -4.80 10.58
C ILE A 28 -5.97 -3.35 10.61
N PHE A 29 -6.96 -3.01 9.79
CA PHE A 29 -7.52 -1.66 9.73
C PHE A 29 -8.08 -1.23 11.09
N GLU A 30 -8.84 -2.10 11.75
CA GLU A 30 -9.41 -1.81 13.06
C GLU A 30 -8.34 -1.60 14.12
N ARG A 31 -7.28 -2.42 14.10
CA ARG A 31 -6.14 -2.25 15.01
C ARG A 31 -5.42 -0.94 14.76
N MET A 32 -5.21 -0.57 13.51
CA MET A 32 -4.60 0.71 13.15
C MET A 32 -5.41 1.87 13.69
N LYS A 33 -6.73 1.80 13.59
CA LYS A 33 -7.61 2.85 14.13
C LYS A 33 -7.47 2.97 15.66
N ARG A 34 -7.47 1.85 16.36
CA ARG A 34 -7.30 1.86 17.83
C ARG A 34 -5.95 2.41 18.25
N ARG A 35 -4.90 2.13 17.48
CA ARG A 35 -3.55 2.61 17.76
C ARG A 35 -3.31 4.02 17.24
N GLN A 36 -4.25 4.58 16.50
CA GLN A 36 -4.13 5.86 15.83
C GLN A 36 -2.97 5.89 14.82
N ASP A 37 -2.76 4.77 14.12
CA ASP A 37 -1.80 4.69 13.04
C ASP A 37 -2.34 5.40 11.79
N GLN A 38 -1.43 5.94 10.98
CA GLN A 38 -1.78 6.60 9.73
C GLN A 38 -1.73 5.59 8.58
N LEU A 39 -2.85 5.40 7.90
CA LEU A 39 -2.89 4.63 6.67
C LEU A 39 -2.27 5.44 5.54
N CYS A 40 -1.27 4.87 4.87
CA CYS A 40 -0.57 5.47 3.75
C CYS A 40 -0.67 4.56 2.53
N THR A 41 -0.68 5.15 1.36
CA THR A 41 -0.53 4.44 0.09
C THR A 41 -0.02 5.44 -0.96
N SER A 42 -0.08 5.09 -2.23
CA SER A 42 0.39 5.97 -3.30
C SER A 42 -0.70 6.20 -4.34
N THR A 43 -0.56 7.27 -5.12
CA THR A 43 -1.43 7.49 -6.30
C THR A 43 -1.33 6.33 -7.27
N PHE A 44 -0.17 5.70 -7.37
CA PHE A 44 -0.01 4.49 -8.18
C PHE A 44 -0.91 3.35 -7.69
N ALA A 45 -0.95 3.11 -6.37
CA ALA A 45 -1.83 2.10 -5.77
C ALA A 45 -3.30 2.43 -6.02
N VAL A 46 -3.67 3.70 -5.95
CA VAL A 46 -5.05 4.14 -6.27
C VAL A 46 -5.40 3.74 -7.69
N GLY A 47 -4.52 4.03 -8.66
CA GLY A 47 -4.72 3.66 -10.06
C GLY A 47 -4.85 2.15 -10.23
N GLU A 48 -3.97 1.37 -9.64
CA GLU A 48 -4.03 -0.09 -9.72
C GLU A 48 -5.33 -0.64 -9.11
N THR A 49 -5.77 -0.07 -7.99
CA THR A 49 -7.02 -0.50 -7.34
C THR A 49 -8.22 -0.22 -8.22
N LEU A 50 -8.23 0.92 -8.94
CA LEU A 50 -9.36 1.32 -9.77
C LEU A 50 -9.46 0.54 -11.10
N VAL A 51 -8.36 -0.06 -11.57
CA VAL A 51 -8.32 -0.75 -12.87
C VAL A 51 -9.45 -1.77 -13.00
N GLY A 52 -9.67 -2.61 -11.99
CA GLY A 52 -10.68 -3.65 -12.04
C GLY A 52 -12.09 -3.10 -12.19
N PHE A 53 -12.39 -2.02 -11.48
CA PHE A 53 -13.71 -1.38 -11.55
C PHE A 53 -13.94 -0.74 -12.91
N HIS A 54 -12.94 -0.09 -13.48
CA HIS A 54 -13.01 0.46 -14.83
C HIS A 54 -13.21 -0.63 -15.89
N LYS A 55 -12.50 -1.75 -15.77
CA LYS A 55 -12.65 -2.87 -16.72
C LYS A 55 -14.04 -3.46 -16.69
N ARG A 56 -14.70 -3.50 -15.54
CA ARG A 56 -16.06 -4.01 -15.39
C ARG A 56 -17.14 -2.96 -15.69
N GLY A 57 -16.74 -1.72 -15.94
CA GLY A 57 -17.70 -0.62 -16.11
C GLY A 57 -18.44 -0.25 -14.82
N ALA A 58 -17.90 -0.64 -13.65
CA ALA A 58 -18.53 -0.38 -12.35
C ALA A 58 -18.20 1.04 -11.85
N MET A 59 -18.72 2.04 -12.55
CA MET A 59 -18.30 3.44 -12.35
C MET A 59 -18.78 4.03 -11.04
N GLU A 60 -19.93 3.61 -10.52
CA GLU A 60 -20.40 4.08 -9.21
C GLU A 60 -19.49 3.57 -8.09
N THR A 61 -19.10 2.29 -8.16
CA THR A 61 -18.17 1.71 -7.19
C THR A 61 -16.80 2.39 -7.29
N ALA A 62 -16.32 2.63 -8.52
CA ALA A 62 -15.07 3.35 -8.74
C ALA A 62 -15.10 4.74 -8.09
N ALA A 63 -16.21 5.46 -8.20
CA ALA A 63 -16.36 6.78 -7.59
C ALA A 63 -16.30 6.71 -6.05
N ARG A 64 -16.95 5.71 -5.45
CA ARG A 64 -16.91 5.52 -3.99
C ARG A 64 -15.50 5.17 -3.50
N VAL A 65 -14.80 4.32 -4.23
CA VAL A 65 -13.41 3.95 -3.91
C VAL A 65 -12.50 5.16 -4.02
N ARG A 66 -12.66 5.95 -5.08
CA ARG A 66 -11.88 7.18 -5.27
C ARG A 66 -12.12 8.15 -4.12
N ASN A 67 -13.38 8.30 -3.68
CA ASN A 67 -13.72 9.17 -2.55
C ASN A 67 -13.06 8.69 -1.26
N PHE A 68 -12.97 7.39 -1.03
CA PHE A 68 -12.26 6.85 0.13
C PHE A 68 -10.80 7.30 0.14
N PHE A 69 -10.12 7.23 -0.99
CA PHE A 69 -8.71 7.64 -1.09
C PHE A 69 -8.51 9.16 -0.97
N GLN A 70 -9.54 9.95 -1.13
CA GLN A 70 -9.46 11.40 -1.03
C GLN A 70 -9.75 11.94 0.37
N GLN A 71 -10.07 11.06 1.32
CA GLN A 71 -10.31 11.46 2.71
C GLN A 71 -9.02 11.73 3.45
N ASP A 72 -9.08 12.61 4.45
CA ASP A 72 -7.92 12.96 5.26
C ASP A 72 -7.37 11.77 6.06
N SER A 73 -8.19 10.74 6.29
CA SER A 73 -7.77 9.54 7.00
C SER A 73 -6.78 8.67 6.22
N VAL A 74 -6.61 8.93 4.93
CA VAL A 74 -5.67 8.20 4.07
C VAL A 74 -4.66 9.18 3.51
N GLU A 75 -3.38 8.93 3.75
CA GLU A 75 -2.31 9.72 3.14
C GLU A 75 -1.94 9.07 1.80
N VAL A 76 -2.22 9.77 0.70
CA VAL A 76 -1.89 9.30 -0.65
C VAL A 76 -0.63 10.00 -1.12
N ILE A 77 0.44 9.24 -1.26
CA ILE A 77 1.78 9.74 -1.58
C ILE A 77 1.92 9.86 -3.09
N PRO A 78 2.22 11.06 -3.62
CA PRO A 78 2.40 11.23 -5.06
C PRO A 78 3.76 10.73 -5.52
N TYR A 79 3.84 10.28 -6.77
CA TYR A 79 5.09 9.96 -7.41
C TYR A 79 5.73 11.27 -7.89
N THR A 80 6.77 11.70 -7.21
CA THR A 80 7.48 12.96 -7.49
C THR A 80 8.84 12.69 -8.14
N PHE A 81 9.59 13.76 -8.40
CA PHE A 81 10.95 13.62 -8.89
C PHE A 81 11.85 12.87 -7.91
N GLU A 82 11.68 13.14 -6.61
CA GLU A 82 12.39 12.40 -5.55
C GLU A 82 12.04 10.91 -5.59
N THR A 83 10.77 10.58 -5.82
CA THR A 83 10.34 9.17 -5.94
C THR A 83 11.03 8.49 -7.11
N ALA A 84 11.21 9.19 -8.24
CA ALA A 84 11.87 8.64 -9.41
C ALA A 84 13.32 8.24 -9.11
N ASP A 85 14.01 9.05 -8.33
CA ASP A 85 15.39 8.77 -7.93
C ASP A 85 15.46 7.55 -6.99
N LEU A 86 14.58 7.48 -6.01
CA LEU A 86 14.46 6.32 -5.13
C LEU A 86 14.09 5.05 -5.90
N TYR A 87 13.16 5.16 -6.85
CA TYR A 87 12.79 4.06 -7.74
C TYR A 87 14.00 3.53 -8.49
N ALA A 88 14.80 4.41 -9.07
CA ALA A 88 15.99 4.02 -9.83
C ALA A 88 16.99 3.25 -8.95
N ASP A 89 17.21 3.73 -7.73
CA ASP A 89 18.11 3.07 -6.79
C ASP A 89 17.59 1.68 -6.38
N ILE A 90 16.30 1.57 -6.07
CA ILE A 90 15.68 0.30 -5.69
C ILE A 90 15.75 -0.71 -6.85
N ARG A 91 15.42 -0.29 -8.07
CA ARG A 91 15.48 -1.15 -9.25
C ARG A 91 16.90 -1.63 -9.52
N ALA A 92 17.88 -0.77 -9.35
CA ALA A 92 19.26 -1.09 -9.65
C ALA A 92 19.88 -2.04 -8.61
N ARG A 93 19.51 -1.92 -7.34
CA ARG A 93 20.18 -2.65 -6.24
C ARG A 93 19.37 -3.82 -5.71
N ILE A 94 18.05 -3.77 -5.81
CA ILE A 94 17.16 -4.76 -5.21
C ILE A 94 16.39 -5.44 -6.32
N GLY A 95 16.41 -6.78 -6.32
CA GLY A 95 15.80 -7.56 -7.39
C GLY A 95 14.28 -7.65 -7.27
N VAL A 96 13.57 -6.54 -7.50
CA VAL A 96 12.11 -6.48 -7.44
C VAL A 96 11.55 -6.03 -8.78
N SER A 97 10.26 -6.32 -9.01
CA SER A 97 9.56 -5.88 -10.23
C SER A 97 9.42 -4.37 -10.28
N SER A 98 9.10 -3.85 -11.48
CA SER A 98 8.90 -2.42 -11.67
C SER A 98 7.77 -1.88 -10.78
N SER A 99 6.62 -2.56 -10.73
CA SER A 99 5.50 -2.10 -9.90
C SER A 99 5.84 -2.16 -8.41
N ASP A 100 6.51 -3.21 -7.94
CA ASP A 100 6.95 -3.31 -6.55
C ASP A 100 7.92 -2.16 -6.20
N ALA A 101 8.84 -1.84 -7.10
CA ALA A 101 9.78 -0.76 -6.90
C ALA A 101 9.08 0.61 -6.80
N ILE A 102 8.01 0.83 -7.54
CA ILE A 102 7.22 2.06 -7.45
C ILE A 102 6.58 2.18 -6.06
N HIS A 103 5.95 1.12 -5.57
CA HIS A 103 5.37 1.10 -4.24
C HIS A 103 6.42 1.36 -3.15
N LEU A 104 7.53 0.65 -3.23
CA LEU A 104 8.61 0.78 -2.26
C LEU A 104 9.21 2.20 -2.28
N ALA A 105 9.38 2.77 -3.47
CA ALA A 105 9.92 4.13 -3.61
C ALA A 105 8.98 5.18 -3.00
N CYS A 106 7.67 5.04 -3.22
CA CYS A 106 6.68 5.94 -2.61
C CYS A 106 6.69 5.82 -1.08
N ALA A 107 6.71 4.61 -0.57
CA ALA A 107 6.77 4.36 0.87
C ALA A 107 8.06 4.90 1.49
N ALA A 108 9.19 4.73 0.82
CA ALA A 108 10.48 5.21 1.28
C ALA A 108 10.55 6.75 1.29
N GLN A 109 10.01 7.38 0.24
CA GLN A 109 9.94 8.84 0.16
C GLN A 109 9.19 9.43 1.36
N ALA A 110 8.10 8.79 1.75
CA ALA A 110 7.27 9.22 2.87
C ALA A 110 7.84 8.77 4.22
N ARG A 111 8.94 8.01 4.24
CA ARG A 111 9.58 7.48 5.44
C ARG A 111 8.59 6.72 6.31
N THR A 112 7.91 5.76 5.72
CA THR A 112 6.91 4.96 6.43
C THR A 112 7.58 4.01 7.42
N ASP A 113 6.88 3.73 8.51
CA ASP A 113 7.38 2.81 9.53
C ASP A 113 7.22 1.36 9.11
N LEU A 114 6.14 1.08 8.37
CA LEU A 114 5.81 -0.28 7.98
C LEU A 114 5.24 -0.29 6.56
N PHE A 115 5.70 -1.23 5.75
CA PHE A 115 5.14 -1.55 4.43
C PHE A 115 4.47 -2.91 4.52
N LEU A 116 3.15 -2.95 4.40
CA LEU A 116 2.38 -4.20 4.44
C LEU A 116 2.09 -4.70 3.04
N THR A 117 2.41 -5.96 2.81
CA THR A 117 2.22 -6.62 1.52
C THR A 117 1.85 -8.09 1.72
N ASN A 118 1.23 -8.70 0.72
CA ASN A 118 1.06 -10.15 0.65
C ASN A 118 1.98 -10.77 -0.41
N HIS A 119 2.91 -9.99 -0.95
CA HIS A 119 3.89 -10.48 -1.92
C HIS A 119 5.11 -11.03 -1.18
N ASN A 120 5.22 -12.35 -1.10
CA ASN A 120 6.23 -13.02 -0.30
C ASN A 120 7.66 -12.61 -0.65
N ASP A 121 7.93 -12.28 -1.92
CA ASP A 121 9.27 -11.87 -2.36
C ASP A 121 9.73 -10.56 -1.74
N LEU A 122 8.80 -9.74 -1.24
CA LEU A 122 9.14 -8.46 -0.60
C LEU A 122 9.31 -8.57 0.91
N ILE A 123 8.66 -9.56 1.54
CA ILE A 123 8.63 -9.67 2.99
C ILE A 123 10.05 -9.86 3.54
N GLY A 124 10.41 -9.02 4.51
CA GLY A 124 11.71 -9.07 5.14
C GLY A 124 12.83 -8.35 4.40
N LYS A 125 12.57 -7.79 3.22
CA LYS A 125 13.58 -7.00 2.52
C LYS A 125 13.89 -5.71 3.29
N VAL A 126 15.15 -5.30 3.24
CA VAL A 126 15.62 -4.07 3.87
C VAL A 126 15.65 -2.96 2.82
N ILE A 127 14.78 -1.97 2.99
CA ILE A 127 14.65 -0.85 2.06
C ILE A 127 14.99 0.43 2.81
N PRO A 128 16.01 1.20 2.38
CA PRO A 128 16.31 2.49 2.99
C PRO A 128 15.09 3.41 2.95
N GLY A 129 14.71 3.99 4.08
CA GLY A 129 13.54 4.86 4.22
C GLY A 129 12.29 4.16 4.72
N ILE A 130 12.29 2.83 4.80
CA ILE A 130 11.20 2.02 5.36
C ILE A 130 11.77 1.22 6.52
N GLN A 131 11.13 1.27 7.71
CA GLN A 131 11.64 0.52 8.85
C GLN A 131 11.49 -0.99 8.67
N PHE A 132 10.28 -1.44 8.30
CA PHE A 132 9.99 -2.86 8.15
C PHE A 132 9.09 -3.12 6.95
N VAL A 133 9.36 -4.21 6.24
CA VAL A 133 8.47 -4.77 5.21
C VAL A 133 7.93 -6.09 5.76
N ALA A 134 6.62 -6.16 5.97
CA ALA A 134 5.98 -7.30 6.62
C ALA A 134 4.77 -7.80 5.87
N GLY A 135 4.40 -9.05 6.10
CA GLY A 135 3.22 -9.69 5.51
C GLY A 135 2.00 -9.58 6.40
N LEU A 136 0.86 -10.05 5.87
CA LEU A 136 -0.43 -10.01 6.55
C LEU A 136 -0.47 -10.88 7.81
N ASP A 137 0.34 -11.94 7.86
CA ASP A 137 0.39 -12.86 9.01
C ASP A 137 1.35 -12.40 10.10
N SER A 138 1.97 -11.23 9.92
CA SER A 138 2.89 -10.67 10.89
C SER A 138 2.16 -10.20 12.13
N ASN A 139 2.79 -10.36 13.30
CA ASN A 139 2.28 -9.86 14.57
C ASN A 139 2.73 -8.42 14.86
N ILE A 140 3.27 -7.74 13.87
CA ILE A 140 3.83 -6.40 14.04
C ILE A 140 2.74 -5.32 14.23
N ILE A 141 1.52 -5.65 13.88
CA ILE A 141 0.34 -4.80 14.15
C ILE A 141 -0.58 -5.48 15.14
#